data_57fff2627b807d0a8f6a3feb278afc2b
#
_entry.id   57fff2627b807d0a8f6a3feb278afc2b
#
_cell.length_a   1.000
_cell.length_b   1.000
_cell.length_c   1.000
_cell.angle_alpha   90.00
_cell.angle_beta   90.00
_cell.angle_gamma   90.00
#
_symmetry.space_group_name_H-M   'P 1'
#
loop_
_entity.id
_entity.type
_entity.pdbx_description
1 polymer ?
#
loop_
_entity_poly.entity_id
_entity_poly.type
_entity_poly.pdbx_seq_one_letter_code
_entity_poly.pdbx_strand_id
1 'polypeptide(L)'
;ISQLHKEVERSSSVCYTGNSAVDSIINLKGDYARSHNIEFITKIKVNSVNFDTIGICRILGNALDNAVEACERTEADEKYICIAMYQLDNKLIIEIENTSLPVDVNNLITSKKNKSAHGIGMQSIKQTVASMNGFFTCNYDNGYFSIKIVLNK
;
A
#
# COMPACT_ATOMS: atom_id res chain seq x y z
N ILE A 1 17.84 13.21 9.91
CA ILE A 1 16.70 12.26 9.97
C ILE A 1 16.73 11.62 11.36
N SER A 2 15.99 11.96 12.10
CA SER A 2 15.95 12.54 13.30
C SER A 2 15.02 11.96 14.35
N GLN A 3 14.98 12.60 15.44
CA GLN A 3 14.23 12.22 16.64
C GLN A 3 12.74 11.96 16.41
N LEU A 4 12.12 12.57 15.41
CA LEU A 4 10.70 12.32 15.06
C LEU A 4 10.47 10.89 14.53
N HIS A 5 11.42 10.31 13.79
CA HIS A 5 11.34 8.90 13.37
C HIS A 5 11.42 7.95 14.57
N LYS A 6 12.25 8.27 15.57
CA LYS A 6 12.40 7.42 16.76
C LYS A 6 11.22 7.50 17.73
N GLU A 7 10.50 8.64 17.75
CA GLU A 7 9.30 8.77 18.61
C GLU A 7 8.08 8.10 17.98
N VAL A 8 7.98 8.06 16.65
CA VAL A 8 6.94 7.32 15.93
C VAL A 8 7.15 5.80 16.05
N GLU A 9 8.41 5.34 16.11
CA GLU A 9 8.74 3.92 16.33
C GLU A 9 8.28 3.37 17.68
N ARG A 10 8.01 4.22 18.66
CA ARG A 10 7.56 3.81 20.01
C ARG A 10 6.05 3.88 20.22
N SER A 11 5.30 4.51 19.33
CA SER A 11 3.84 4.60 19.45
C SER A 11 3.14 3.57 18.59
N SER A 12 2.76 2.50 19.24
CA SER A 12 1.86 1.45 18.81
C SER A 12 2.05 0.90 17.38
N SER A 13 2.56 -0.30 17.34
CA SER A 13 2.54 -1.22 16.20
C SER A 13 1.12 -1.58 15.68
N VAL A 14 0.05 -1.03 16.22
CA VAL A 14 -1.32 -1.41 15.89
C VAL A 14 -2.00 -0.32 15.07
N CYS A 15 -2.37 -0.67 13.84
CA CYS A 15 -3.16 0.18 12.96
C CYS A 15 -4.62 0.19 13.41
N TYR A 16 -5.26 1.35 13.36
CA TYR A 16 -6.67 1.51 13.64
C TYR A 16 -7.33 2.40 12.57
N THR A 17 -8.21 1.81 11.78
CA THR A 17 -9.00 2.49 10.75
C THR A 17 -10.50 2.58 11.07
N GLY A 18 -10.92 2.01 12.18
CA GLY A 18 -12.33 1.83 12.51
C GLY A 18 -13.00 0.62 11.84
N ASN A 19 -12.25 -0.16 11.06
CA ASN A 19 -12.71 -1.39 10.44
C ASN A 19 -11.74 -2.53 10.78
N SER A 20 -12.21 -3.50 11.55
CA SER A 20 -11.36 -4.57 12.10
C SER A 20 -10.73 -5.46 11.03
N ALA A 21 -11.40 -5.70 9.91
CA ALA A 21 -10.86 -6.51 8.82
C ALA A 21 -9.71 -5.77 8.12
N VAL A 22 -9.88 -4.48 7.87
CA VAL A 22 -8.84 -3.62 7.29
C VAL A 22 -7.64 -3.53 8.22
N ASP A 23 -7.87 -3.30 9.51
CA ASP A 23 -6.83 -3.23 10.53
C ASP A 23 -6.03 -4.54 10.59
N SER A 24 -6.71 -5.69 10.54
CA SER A 24 -6.08 -7.01 10.57
C SER A 24 -5.14 -7.23 9.40
N ILE A 25 -5.54 -6.83 8.18
CA ILE A 25 -4.69 -6.97 7.00
C ILE A 25 -3.45 -6.09 7.11
N ILE A 26 -3.62 -4.82 7.47
CA ILE A 26 -2.49 -3.89 7.59
C ILE A 26 -1.50 -4.38 8.67
N ASN A 27 -2.01 -4.79 9.81
CA ASN A 27 -1.18 -5.28 10.92
C ASN A 27 -0.47 -6.58 10.58
N LEU A 28 -1.15 -7.54 9.94
CA LEU A 28 -0.54 -8.80 9.50
C LEU A 28 0.61 -8.57 8.51
N LYS A 29 0.40 -7.70 7.52
CA LYS A 29 1.45 -7.38 6.54
C LYS A 29 2.58 -6.57 7.16
N GLY A 30 2.27 -5.68 8.09
CA GLY A 30 3.28 -4.93 8.84
C GLY A 30 4.17 -5.84 9.70
N ASP A 31 3.59 -6.81 10.39
CA ASP A 31 4.34 -7.78 11.19
C ASP A 31 5.25 -8.66 10.31
N TYR A 32 4.73 -9.11 9.18
CA TYR A 32 5.55 -9.84 8.20
C TYR A 32 6.74 -8.99 7.70
N ALA A 33 6.48 -7.76 7.28
CA ALA A 33 7.52 -6.86 6.79
C ALA A 33 8.62 -6.63 7.85
N ARG A 34 8.24 -6.33 9.08
CA ARG A 34 9.18 -6.13 10.19
C ARG A 34 10.02 -7.37 10.48
N SER A 35 9.43 -8.55 10.41
CA SER A 35 10.15 -9.82 10.60
C SER A 35 11.17 -10.10 9.49
N HIS A 36 11.07 -9.40 8.36
CA HIS A 36 11.98 -9.49 7.21
C HIS A 36 12.87 -8.26 7.05
N ASN A 37 13.09 -7.51 8.13
CA ASN A 37 13.92 -6.31 8.16
C ASN A 37 13.47 -5.22 7.20
N ILE A 38 12.16 -5.10 6.99
CA ILE A 38 11.53 -4.03 6.24
C ILE A 38 10.84 -3.11 7.24
N GLU A 39 11.22 -1.84 7.28
CA GLU A 39 10.54 -0.84 8.09
C GLU A 39 9.11 -0.67 7.57
N PHE A 40 8.12 -0.70 8.45
CA PHE A 40 6.72 -0.55 8.08
C PHE A 40 6.11 0.64 8.81
N ILE A 41 5.71 1.65 8.04
CA ILE A 41 5.21 2.92 8.55
C ILE A 41 3.74 3.05 8.19
N THR A 42 2.91 3.40 9.18
CA THR A 42 1.49 3.66 8.99
C THR A 42 1.15 5.12 9.29
N LYS A 43 0.43 5.77 8.39
CA LYS A 43 -0.09 7.14 8.54
C LYS A 43 -1.60 7.11 8.32
N ILE A 44 -2.34 6.71 9.35
CA ILE A 44 -3.78 6.52 9.26
C ILE A 44 -4.51 7.71 9.86
N LYS A 45 -5.27 8.42 9.04
CA LYS A 45 -6.09 9.57 9.40
C LYS A 45 -7.54 9.36 8.99
N VAL A 46 -8.08 8.20 9.34
CA VAL A 46 -9.49 7.85 9.16
C VAL A 46 -10.05 7.36 10.49
N ASN A 47 -11.25 7.78 10.83
CA ASN A 47 -11.92 7.35 12.06
C ASN A 47 -12.85 6.16 11.83
N SER A 48 -13.35 6.02 10.60
CA SER A 48 -14.28 4.98 10.22
C SER A 48 -14.20 4.78 8.70
N VAL A 49 -13.79 3.61 8.28
CA VAL A 49 -13.82 3.22 6.87
C VAL A 49 -15.20 2.66 6.57
N ASN A 50 -16.04 3.48 5.95
CA ASN A 50 -17.40 3.12 5.54
C ASN A 50 -17.49 2.95 4.01
N PHE A 51 -16.73 1.99 3.50
CA PHE A 51 -16.66 1.58 2.10
C PHE A 51 -16.82 0.07 2.03
N ASP A 52 -16.89 -0.49 0.82
CA ASP A 52 -16.89 -1.93 0.65
C ASP A 52 -15.64 -2.58 1.27
N THR A 53 -15.83 -3.22 2.40
CA THR A 53 -14.76 -3.86 3.18
C THR A 53 -14.04 -4.92 2.36
N ILE A 54 -14.77 -5.75 1.59
CA ILE A 54 -14.16 -6.82 0.77
C ILE A 54 -13.27 -6.20 -0.31
N GLY A 55 -13.74 -5.16 -0.98
CA GLY A 55 -12.97 -4.44 -1.99
C GLY A 55 -11.69 -3.83 -1.40
N ILE A 56 -11.80 -3.13 -0.27
CA ILE A 56 -10.63 -2.54 0.39
C ILE A 56 -9.63 -3.60 0.83
N CYS A 57 -10.08 -4.69 1.44
CA CYS A 57 -9.21 -5.78 1.87
C CYS A 57 -8.48 -6.43 0.68
N ARG A 58 -9.16 -6.58 -0.45
CA ARG A 58 -8.54 -7.10 -1.68
C ARG A 58 -7.48 -6.15 -2.23
N ILE A 59 -7.77 -4.86 -2.26
CA ILE A 59 -6.80 -3.83 -2.67
C ILE A 59 -5.57 -3.85 -1.77
N LEU A 60 -5.77 -3.76 -0.47
CA LEU A 60 -4.67 -3.69 0.51
C LEU A 60 -3.85 -4.98 0.54
N GLY A 61 -4.50 -6.13 0.50
CA GLY A 61 -3.81 -7.42 0.46
C GLY A 61 -2.86 -7.51 -0.73
N ASN A 62 -3.35 -7.24 -1.94
CA ASN A 62 -2.53 -7.28 -3.14
C ASN A 62 -1.46 -6.19 -3.17
N ALA A 63 -1.80 -4.97 -2.77
CA ALA A 63 -0.86 -3.84 -2.80
C ALA A 63 0.28 -4.02 -1.79
N LEU A 64 -0.01 -4.47 -0.58
CA LEU A 64 1.00 -4.71 0.44
C LEU A 64 1.86 -5.95 0.11
N ASP A 65 1.28 -7.00 -0.49
CA ASP A 65 2.07 -8.13 -0.98
C ASP A 65 3.06 -7.69 -2.07
N ASN A 66 2.61 -6.88 -3.03
CA ASN A 66 3.47 -6.32 -4.06
C ASN A 66 4.60 -5.46 -3.46
N ALA A 67 4.29 -4.67 -2.43
CA ALA A 67 5.27 -3.83 -1.75
C ALA A 67 6.35 -4.67 -1.03
N VAL A 68 5.95 -5.72 -0.33
CA VAL A 68 6.86 -6.65 0.34
C VAL A 68 7.76 -7.36 -0.68
N GLU A 69 7.17 -7.92 -1.74
CA GLU A 69 7.92 -8.58 -2.80
C GLU A 69 8.93 -7.65 -3.48
N ALA A 70 8.55 -6.40 -3.72
CA ALA A 70 9.46 -5.40 -4.29
C ALA A 70 10.64 -5.10 -3.36
N CYS A 71 10.40 -4.97 -2.06
CA CYS A 71 11.45 -4.80 -1.07
C CYS A 71 12.39 -6.02 -0.99
N GLU A 72 11.85 -7.23 -1.08
CA GLU A 72 12.64 -8.46 -1.04
C GLU A 72 13.54 -8.62 -2.27
N ARG A 73 13.15 -8.08 -3.41
CA ARG A 73 13.95 -8.15 -4.65
C ARG A 73 15.09 -7.15 -4.73
N THR A 74 15.05 -6.08 -3.96
CA THR A 74 16.14 -5.10 -3.93
C THR A 74 17.22 -5.51 -2.93
N GLU A 75 18.47 -5.18 -3.23
CA GLU A 75 19.61 -5.36 -2.35
C GLU A 75 19.91 -4.09 -1.52
N ALA A 76 19.00 -3.13 -1.48
CA ALA A 76 19.15 -1.92 -0.68
C ALA A 76 19.36 -2.26 0.81
N ASP A 77 20.26 -1.54 1.46
CA ASP A 77 20.56 -1.74 2.89
C ASP A 77 19.35 -1.36 3.76
N GLU A 78 18.64 -0.30 3.37
CA GLU A 78 17.46 0.17 4.05
C GLU A 78 16.23 -0.05 3.16
N LYS A 79 15.25 -0.77 3.69
CA LYS A 79 14.00 -1.08 2.99
C LYS A 79 12.84 -0.59 3.82
N TYR A 80 11.87 0.07 3.17
CA TYR A 80 10.67 0.50 3.86
C TYR A 80 9.41 0.35 3.02
N ILE A 81 8.29 0.24 3.72
CA ILE A 81 6.94 0.34 3.18
C ILE A 81 6.21 1.38 4.02
N CYS A 82 5.60 2.34 3.36
CA CYS A 82 4.73 3.33 4.01
C CYS A 82 3.33 3.22 3.46
N ILE A 83 2.35 3.06 4.34
CA ILE A 83 0.93 3.13 3.97
C ILE A 83 0.31 4.38 4.62
N ALA A 84 -0.33 5.20 3.80
CA ALA A 84 -1.13 6.33 4.25
C ALA A 84 -2.59 6.12 3.84
N MET A 85 -3.50 6.35 4.77
CA MET A 85 -4.94 6.35 4.50
C MET A 85 -5.55 7.59 5.11
N TYR A 86 -6.31 8.34 4.32
CA TYR A 86 -7.02 9.51 4.80
C TYR A 86 -8.32 9.71 4.04
N GLN A 87 -9.25 10.35 4.70
CA GLN A 87 -10.56 10.64 4.13
C GLN A 87 -10.68 12.13 3.87
N LEU A 88 -11.13 12.46 2.66
CA LEU A 88 -11.42 13.83 2.25
C LEU A 88 -12.81 13.86 1.65
N ASP A 89 -13.74 14.52 2.33
CA ASP A 89 -15.16 14.52 1.97
C ASP A 89 -15.72 13.10 1.88
N ASN A 90 -16.24 12.71 0.71
CA ASN A 90 -16.76 11.38 0.44
C ASN A 90 -15.74 10.44 -0.23
N LYS A 91 -14.45 10.78 -0.16
CA LYS A 91 -13.37 10.01 -0.79
C LYS A 91 -12.48 9.38 0.25
N LEU A 92 -12.10 8.15 0.01
CA LEU A 92 -11.02 7.47 0.72
C LEU A 92 -9.79 7.45 -0.17
N ILE A 93 -8.69 7.97 0.34
CA ILE A 93 -7.40 7.98 -0.37
C ILE A 93 -6.46 7.01 0.32
N ILE A 94 -5.87 6.12 -0.47
CA ILE A 94 -4.89 5.13 -0.03
C ILE A 94 -3.61 5.36 -0.82
N GLU A 95 -2.51 5.59 -0.15
CA GLU A 95 -1.19 5.71 -0.75
C GLU A 95 -0.27 4.66 -0.13
N ILE A 96 0.44 3.91 -0.98
CA ILE A 96 1.43 2.94 -0.54
C ILE A 96 2.72 3.21 -1.32
N GLU A 97 3.80 3.44 -0.59
CA GLU A 97 5.13 3.64 -1.14
C GLU A 97 6.08 2.59 -0.57
N ASN A 98 6.97 2.08 -1.41
CA ASN A 98 7.94 1.09 -0.99
C ASN A 98 9.26 1.22 -1.74
N THR A 99 10.34 0.77 -1.11
CA THR A 99 11.63 0.58 -1.77
C THR A 99 11.49 -0.43 -2.91
N SER A 100 12.05 -0.13 -4.07
CA SER A 100 11.90 -0.95 -5.28
C SER A 100 13.08 -0.82 -6.23
N LEU A 101 13.31 -1.88 -7.00
CA LEU A 101 14.06 -1.78 -8.25
C LEU A 101 13.28 -0.94 -9.27
N PRO A 102 13.95 -0.43 -10.34
CA PRO A 102 13.26 0.31 -11.39
C PRO A 102 12.06 -0.43 -11.97
N VAL A 103 10.96 0.29 -12.14
CA VAL A 103 9.69 -0.23 -12.65
C VAL A 103 9.24 0.61 -13.83
N ASP A 104 8.85 -0.04 -14.93
CA ASP A 104 8.19 0.61 -16.05
C ASP A 104 6.70 0.82 -15.72
N VAL A 105 6.38 1.98 -15.16
CA VAL A 105 5.01 2.32 -14.74
C VAL A 105 4.05 2.41 -15.92
N ASN A 106 4.52 2.81 -17.11
CA ASN A 106 3.67 2.88 -18.31
C ASN A 106 3.18 1.48 -18.70
N ASN A 107 4.04 0.48 -18.61
CA ASN A 107 3.70 -0.90 -18.87
C ASN A 107 2.70 -1.45 -17.84
N LEU A 108 2.83 -1.06 -16.57
CA LEU A 108 1.88 -1.43 -15.52
C LEU A 108 0.50 -0.80 -15.73
N ILE A 109 0.43 0.44 -16.23
CA ILE A 109 -0.84 1.14 -16.45
C ILE A 109 -1.56 0.62 -17.69
N THR A 110 -0.84 0.33 -18.77
CA THR A 110 -1.42 0.07 -20.09
C THR A 110 -1.53 -1.41 -20.45
N SER A 111 -0.75 -2.29 -19.83
CA SER A 111 -0.68 -3.70 -20.21
C SER A 111 -1.84 -4.52 -19.65
N LYS A 112 -2.62 -5.11 -20.55
CA LYS A 112 -3.62 -6.14 -20.24
C LYS A 112 -3.02 -7.54 -20.09
N LYS A 113 -1.74 -7.74 -20.35
CA LYS A 113 -1.09 -9.07 -20.52
C LYS A 113 0.20 -9.26 -19.76
N ASN A 114 0.48 -8.50 -18.70
CA ASN A 114 1.70 -8.74 -17.94
C ASN A 114 1.60 -10.02 -17.11
N LYS A 115 2.20 -11.10 -17.63
CA LYS A 115 2.39 -12.38 -16.94
C LYS A 115 3.62 -12.39 -16.01
N SER A 116 4.22 -11.23 -15.72
CA SER A 116 5.28 -11.13 -14.72
C SER A 116 4.70 -11.25 -13.31
N ALA A 117 5.52 -11.54 -12.32
CA ALA A 117 5.11 -11.69 -10.92
C ALA A 117 4.35 -10.47 -10.36
N HIS A 118 4.48 -9.29 -10.97
CA HIS A 118 3.69 -8.08 -10.66
C HIS A 118 2.33 -8.02 -11.37
N GLY A 119 2.06 -8.91 -12.36
CA GLY A 119 0.92 -8.78 -13.26
C GLY A 119 -0.42 -9.06 -12.61
N ILE A 120 -0.54 -10.11 -11.82
CA ILE A 120 -1.82 -10.59 -11.29
C ILE A 120 -2.34 -9.70 -10.17
N GLY A 121 -1.49 -9.37 -9.20
CA GLY A 121 -1.85 -8.51 -8.08
C GLY A 121 -2.23 -7.10 -8.51
N MET A 122 -1.46 -6.50 -9.42
CA MET A 122 -1.73 -5.17 -9.96
C MET A 122 -3.01 -5.14 -10.80
N GLN A 123 -3.25 -6.16 -11.60
CA GLN A 123 -4.48 -6.33 -12.36
C GLN A 123 -5.71 -6.41 -11.44
N SER A 124 -5.61 -7.18 -10.37
CA SER A 124 -6.67 -7.31 -9.36
C SER A 124 -6.96 -5.98 -8.67
N ILE A 125 -5.92 -5.21 -8.32
CA ILE A 125 -6.08 -3.87 -7.75
C ILE A 125 -6.84 -2.97 -8.71
N LYS A 126 -6.42 -2.87 -9.96
CA LYS A 126 -7.07 -2.03 -10.98
C LYS A 126 -8.53 -2.40 -11.18
N GLN A 127 -8.85 -3.68 -11.29
CA GLN A 127 -10.21 -4.17 -11.48
C GLN A 127 -11.08 -3.84 -10.27
N THR A 128 -10.58 -4.04 -9.06
CA THR A 128 -11.32 -3.76 -7.84
C THR A 128 -11.55 -2.26 -7.68
N VAL A 129 -10.54 -1.43 -7.91
CA VAL A 129 -10.66 0.04 -7.87
C VAL A 129 -11.71 0.52 -8.88
N ALA A 130 -11.68 0.00 -10.11
CA ALA A 130 -12.66 0.34 -11.14
C ALA A 130 -14.07 -0.06 -10.73
N SER A 131 -14.26 -1.24 -10.12
CA SER A 131 -15.57 -1.69 -9.63
C SER A 131 -16.13 -0.85 -8.48
N MET A 132 -15.25 -0.12 -7.78
CA MET A 132 -15.60 0.82 -6.71
C MET A 132 -15.67 2.28 -7.21
N ASN A 133 -15.77 2.51 -8.50
CA ASN A 133 -15.78 3.84 -9.13
C ASN A 133 -14.60 4.72 -8.70
N GLY A 134 -13.46 4.09 -8.54
CA GLY A 134 -12.24 4.74 -8.06
C GLY A 134 -11.23 5.02 -9.17
N PHE A 135 -10.14 5.65 -8.78
CA PHE A 135 -8.99 5.96 -9.63
C PHE A 135 -7.73 5.33 -9.05
N PHE A 136 -6.87 4.86 -9.95
CA PHE A 136 -5.59 4.27 -9.64
C PHE A 136 -4.49 4.96 -10.43
N THR A 137 -3.43 5.36 -9.74
CA THR A 137 -2.19 5.83 -10.36
C THR A 137 -0.99 5.18 -9.70
N CYS A 138 0.11 5.08 -10.41
CA CYS A 138 1.39 4.64 -9.86
C CYS A 138 2.53 5.48 -10.40
N ASN A 139 3.62 5.51 -9.63
CA ASN A 139 4.82 6.26 -9.96
C ASN A 139 6.06 5.52 -9.46
N TYR A 140 7.16 5.67 -10.18
CA TYR A 140 8.47 5.24 -9.73
C TYR A 140 9.43 6.43 -9.79
N ASP A 141 10.14 6.68 -8.72
CA ASP A 141 11.15 7.72 -8.63
C ASP A 141 12.27 7.31 -7.68
N ASN A 142 13.48 7.33 -8.20
CA ASN A 142 14.73 7.23 -7.44
C ASN A 142 14.77 6.12 -6.38
N GLY A 143 14.37 4.92 -6.74
CA GLY A 143 14.40 3.75 -5.85
C GLY A 143 13.10 3.48 -5.09
N TYR A 144 12.04 4.26 -5.34
CA TYR A 144 10.76 4.13 -4.67
C TYR A 144 9.62 3.99 -5.67
N PHE A 145 8.81 2.98 -5.45
CA PHE A 145 7.56 2.77 -6.18
C PHE A 145 6.38 3.18 -5.30
N SER A 146 5.43 3.88 -5.86
CA SER A 146 4.23 4.29 -5.15
C SER A 146 2.96 4.06 -5.96
N ILE A 147 1.89 3.74 -5.26
CA ILE A 147 0.55 3.72 -5.81
C ILE A 147 -0.33 4.70 -5.03
N LYS A 148 -1.27 5.30 -5.75
CA LYS A 148 -2.31 6.13 -5.17
C LYS A 148 -3.66 5.68 -5.67
N ILE A 149 -4.56 5.44 -4.75
CA ILE A 149 -5.93 4.97 -5.00
C ILE A 149 -6.88 5.98 -4.38
N VAL A 150 -7.87 6.40 -5.16
CA VAL A 150 -8.95 7.27 -4.70
C VAL A 150 -10.25 6.52 -4.91
N LEU A 151 -10.94 6.22 -3.83
CA LEU A 151 -12.25 5.55 -3.85
C LEU A 151 -13.33 6.59 -3.55
N ASN A 152 -14.41 6.56 -4.33
CA ASN A 152 -15.57 7.42 -4.12
C ASN A 152 -16.65 6.63 -3.37
N LYS A 153 -17.32 7.32 -2.45
CA LYS A 153 -18.47 6.76 -1.74
C LYS A 153 -19.74 6.92 -2.54
#